data_50b759f92ad1d79c20bbe031dd4b06bf
#
_entry.id   50b759f92ad1d79c20bbe031dd4b06bf
#
_cell.length_a   1.000
_cell.length_b   1.000
_cell.length_c   1.000
_cell.angle_alpha   90.00
_cell.angle_beta   90.00
_cell.angle_gamma   90.00
#
_symmetry.space_group_name_H-M   'P 1'
#
loop_
_entity.id
_entity.type
_entity.pdbx_description
1 polymer ?
#
loop_
_entity_poly.entity_id
_entity_poly.type
_entity_poly.pdbx_seq_one_letter_code
_entity_poly.pdbx_strand_id
1 'polypeptide(L)'
;YLPLDFKEPENTANPAYYIMGYCTENTVPSVASQQNGLSTAVVFKAKVSGDFINEATTAALYEYNGSFYNHWDSFKKAWNISGNTPLTAADEPTTGEELKTLRETLNGKAKRIPIQGMDEDKYGNVYYIYWNRHNDNGQNTNMGIMEFAVVRNNIYKLSVSKISELGHPNDPTNPTDPQEPDPDPVNPPKPDEQNKAYMEVDVQILDWTVRVN
;
A
#
# COMPACT_ATOMS: atom_id res chain seq x y z
N TYR A 1 11.68 -11.82 0.19
CA TYR A 1 10.42 -11.56 0.89
C TYR A 1 10.23 -12.58 2.00
N LEU A 2 10.11 -12.13 3.24
CA LEU A 2 9.74 -12.97 4.37
C LEU A 2 8.33 -12.57 4.78
N PRO A 3 7.29 -13.37 4.51
CA PRO A 3 5.98 -13.13 5.07
C PRO A 3 6.08 -13.29 6.58
N LEU A 4 5.79 -12.22 7.30
CA LEU A 4 5.74 -12.24 8.75
C LEU A 4 4.29 -12.42 9.17
N ASP A 5 4.01 -13.58 9.75
CA ASP A 5 2.71 -13.87 10.32
C ASP A 5 2.67 -13.24 11.72
N PHE A 6 1.88 -12.15 11.86
CA PHE A 6 1.70 -11.51 13.15
C PHE A 6 0.78 -12.37 14.01
N LYS A 7 1.39 -13.05 14.95
CA LYS A 7 0.62 -13.53 16.09
C LYS A 7 0.58 -12.44 17.14
N GLU A 8 -0.61 -12.02 17.52
CA GLU A 8 -0.76 -11.19 18.71
C GLU A 8 -0.02 -11.87 19.88
N PRO A 9 0.86 -11.17 20.60
CA PRO A 9 1.52 -11.76 21.75
C PRO A 9 0.45 -12.16 22.76
N GLU A 10 0.39 -13.43 23.06
CA GLU A 10 -0.45 -13.94 24.13
C GLU A 10 -0.03 -13.24 25.42
N ASN A 11 -0.89 -12.36 25.93
CA ASN A 11 -0.82 -11.81 27.28
C ASN A 11 0.32 -10.83 27.59
N THR A 12 0.31 -9.64 26.97
CA THR A 12 1.03 -8.50 27.55
C THR A 12 0.05 -7.39 27.89
N ALA A 13 0.03 -7.01 29.14
CA ALA A 13 -0.90 -6.02 29.73
C ALA A 13 -0.81 -4.61 29.10
N ASN A 14 0.06 -4.36 28.15
CA ASN A 14 0.10 -3.24 27.21
C ASN A 14 1.32 -3.35 26.26
N PRO A 15 1.30 -4.12 25.20
CA PRO A 15 2.39 -4.05 24.23
C PRO A 15 2.22 -2.76 23.42
N ALA A 16 3.03 -1.76 23.73
CA ALA A 16 3.07 -0.56 22.91
C ALA A 16 3.57 -0.86 21.48
N TYR A 17 4.27 -2.00 21.28
CA TYR A 17 4.84 -2.41 19.99
C TYR A 17 4.91 -3.93 19.85
N TYR A 18 4.75 -4.41 18.60
CA TYR A 18 4.91 -5.81 18.21
C TYR A 18 6.21 -6.00 17.44
N ILE A 19 6.91 -7.11 17.66
CA ILE A 19 8.09 -7.45 16.87
C ILE A 19 7.63 -7.98 15.51
N MET A 20 7.88 -7.19 14.47
CA MET A 20 7.59 -7.61 13.08
C MET A 20 8.57 -8.67 12.58
N GLY A 21 9.85 -8.57 12.94
CA GLY A 21 10.89 -9.48 12.53
C GLY A 21 12.27 -8.82 12.51
N TYR A 22 13.20 -9.56 11.96
CA TYR A 22 14.56 -9.10 11.75
C TYR A 22 14.80 -8.91 10.26
N CYS A 23 15.46 -7.84 9.88
CA CYS A 23 15.90 -7.62 8.50
C CYS A 23 17.42 -7.56 8.43
N THR A 24 17.96 -7.86 7.26
CA THR A 24 19.39 -7.72 7.00
C THR A 24 19.74 -6.24 6.86
N GLU A 25 20.99 -5.92 7.19
CA GLU A 25 21.53 -4.59 6.93
C GLU A 25 21.46 -4.25 5.42
N ASN A 26 21.04 -3.04 5.12
CA ASN A 26 20.99 -2.48 3.77
C ASN A 26 21.36 -1.00 3.84
N THR A 27 22.62 -0.69 3.68
CA THR A 27 23.13 0.68 3.91
C THR A 27 22.88 1.63 2.75
N VAL A 28 22.60 1.14 1.53
CA VAL A 28 22.41 1.97 0.32
C VAL A 28 23.26 3.25 0.33
N PRO A 29 24.58 3.12 0.19
CA PRO A 29 25.56 4.13 0.64
C PRO A 29 25.57 5.42 -0.18
N SER A 30 24.94 5.45 -1.34
CA SER A 30 24.87 6.65 -2.19
C SER A 30 23.43 7.06 -2.46
N VAL A 31 23.19 8.34 -2.70
CA VAL A 31 21.89 8.85 -3.13
C VAL A 31 21.38 8.12 -4.37
N ALA A 32 22.26 7.87 -5.34
CA ALA A 32 21.90 7.19 -6.59
C ALA A 32 21.47 5.72 -6.40
N SER A 33 21.91 5.06 -5.33
CA SER A 33 21.56 3.67 -5.03
C SER A 33 20.27 3.54 -4.21
N GLN A 34 19.72 4.65 -3.71
CA GLN A 34 18.46 4.67 -2.98
C GLN A 34 17.28 4.65 -3.95
N GLN A 35 16.99 3.46 -4.48
CA GLN A 35 15.91 3.21 -5.43
C GLN A 35 14.99 2.10 -4.90
N ASN A 36 13.77 2.05 -5.41
CA ASN A 36 12.76 1.07 -4.98
C ASN A 36 13.26 -0.37 -4.97
N GLY A 37 13.96 -0.80 -6.00
CA GLY A 37 14.51 -2.16 -6.09
C GLY A 37 15.68 -2.45 -5.15
N LEU A 38 16.28 -1.44 -4.52
CA LEU A 38 17.47 -1.54 -3.67
C LEU A 38 17.23 -1.11 -2.23
N SER A 39 16.14 -0.38 -1.96
CA SER A 39 15.78 0.10 -0.62
C SER A 39 14.89 -0.91 0.11
N THR A 40 14.88 -0.85 1.44
CA THR A 40 14.04 -1.73 2.26
C THR A 40 12.70 -1.05 2.54
N ALA A 41 11.62 -1.77 2.32
CA ALA A 41 10.27 -1.29 2.60
C ALA A 41 9.50 -2.23 3.51
N VAL A 42 8.50 -1.69 4.19
CA VAL A 42 7.46 -2.43 4.90
C VAL A 42 6.15 -2.25 4.13
N VAL A 43 5.51 -3.37 3.81
CA VAL A 43 4.19 -3.36 3.17
C VAL A 43 3.15 -3.65 4.23
N PHE A 44 2.25 -2.69 4.43
CA PHE A 44 1.10 -2.86 5.30
C PHE A 44 -0.09 -3.31 4.46
N LYS A 45 -0.70 -4.42 4.84
CA LYS A 45 -1.95 -4.93 4.27
C LYS A 45 -3.09 -4.58 5.20
N ALA A 46 -4.12 -3.94 4.69
CA ALA A 46 -5.33 -3.64 5.43
C ALA A 46 -6.56 -4.17 4.69
N LYS A 47 -7.57 -4.59 5.44
CA LYS A 47 -8.86 -4.97 4.87
C LYS A 47 -9.84 -3.80 4.98
N VAL A 48 -10.45 -3.44 3.87
CA VAL A 48 -11.52 -2.44 3.83
C VAL A 48 -12.82 -3.09 4.34
N SER A 49 -13.43 -2.47 5.33
CA SER A 49 -14.73 -2.89 5.88
C SER A 49 -15.60 -1.67 6.19
N GLY A 50 -16.90 -1.85 6.20
CA GLY A 50 -17.86 -0.79 6.53
C GLY A 50 -19.29 -1.24 6.27
N ASP A 51 -20.25 -0.60 6.92
CA ASP A 51 -21.68 -0.93 6.82
C ASP A 51 -22.27 -0.80 5.41
N PHE A 52 -21.59 -0.02 4.56
CA PHE A 52 -21.96 0.18 3.15
C PHE A 52 -21.43 -0.93 2.22
N ILE A 53 -20.61 -1.84 2.73
CA ILE A 53 -20.07 -3.00 1.98
C ILE A 53 -20.84 -4.24 2.41
N ASN A 54 -21.60 -4.80 1.48
CA ASN A 54 -22.20 -6.12 1.66
C ASN A 54 -21.37 -7.14 0.89
N GLU A 55 -20.56 -7.93 1.59
CA GLU A 55 -19.67 -8.93 0.97
C GLU A 55 -20.43 -9.94 0.09
N ALA A 56 -21.75 -10.14 0.30
CA ALA A 56 -22.56 -11.05 -0.52
C ALA A 56 -23.04 -10.42 -1.84
N THR A 57 -23.08 -9.09 -1.95
CA THR A 57 -23.69 -8.40 -3.10
C THR A 57 -22.80 -7.33 -3.73
N THR A 58 -21.78 -6.87 -3.03
CA THR A 58 -20.86 -5.84 -3.52
C THR A 58 -19.71 -6.50 -4.28
N ALA A 59 -19.70 -6.42 -5.60
CA ALA A 59 -18.63 -7.00 -6.41
C ALA A 59 -17.30 -6.25 -6.22
N ALA A 60 -17.34 -4.93 -6.17
CA ALA A 60 -16.17 -4.09 -5.94
C ALA A 60 -16.55 -2.76 -5.29
N LEU A 61 -15.60 -2.16 -4.59
CA LEU A 61 -15.65 -0.79 -4.14
C LEU A 61 -14.86 0.08 -5.11
N TYR A 62 -15.45 1.20 -5.51
CA TYR A 62 -14.79 2.20 -6.37
C TYR A 62 -14.53 3.47 -5.57
N GLU A 63 -13.32 4.00 -5.65
CA GLU A 63 -12.96 5.31 -5.11
C GLU A 63 -12.77 6.29 -6.27
N TYR A 64 -13.49 7.40 -6.24
CA TYR A 64 -13.38 8.45 -7.24
C TYR A 64 -13.65 9.82 -6.62
N ASN A 65 -12.72 10.77 -6.80
CA ASN A 65 -12.80 12.12 -6.24
C ASN A 65 -13.09 12.14 -4.72
N GLY A 66 -12.46 11.23 -3.96
CA GLY A 66 -12.66 11.13 -2.50
C GLY A 66 -14.01 10.58 -2.07
N SER A 67 -14.81 10.06 -2.98
CA SER A 67 -16.09 9.40 -2.72
C SER A 67 -16.02 7.92 -3.02
N PHE A 68 -16.79 7.12 -2.25
CA PHE A 68 -16.83 5.66 -2.39
C PHE A 68 -18.15 5.22 -2.97
N TYR A 69 -18.09 4.27 -3.89
CA TYR A 69 -19.23 3.70 -4.58
C TYR A 69 -19.15 2.18 -4.48
N ASN A 70 -20.19 1.55 -3.94
CA ASN A 70 -20.29 0.10 -3.77
C ASN A 70 -21.10 -0.59 -4.88
N HIS A 71 -21.54 0.17 -5.89
CA HIS A 71 -22.24 -0.30 -7.07
C HIS A 71 -21.69 0.34 -8.33
N TRP A 72 -21.56 -0.46 -9.39
CA TRP A 72 -21.10 -0.02 -10.70
C TRP A 72 -21.89 1.16 -11.25
N ASP A 73 -23.22 1.09 -11.23
CA ASP A 73 -24.08 2.15 -11.78
C ASP A 73 -23.88 3.50 -11.08
N SER A 74 -23.66 3.48 -9.77
CA SER A 74 -23.41 4.71 -9.00
C SER A 74 -22.07 5.31 -9.34
N PHE A 75 -21.02 4.48 -9.43
CA PHE A 75 -19.70 4.90 -9.86
C PHE A 75 -19.69 5.42 -11.28
N LYS A 76 -20.23 4.65 -12.24
CA LYS A 76 -20.36 5.02 -13.65
C LYS A 76 -21.04 6.37 -13.84
N LYS A 77 -22.14 6.62 -13.11
CA LYS A 77 -22.84 7.89 -13.16
C LYS A 77 -21.95 9.06 -12.72
N ALA A 78 -21.24 8.91 -11.61
CA ALA A 78 -20.33 9.94 -11.11
C ALA A 78 -19.16 10.18 -12.07
N TRP A 79 -18.60 9.11 -12.63
CA TRP A 79 -17.54 9.17 -13.62
C TRP A 79 -17.95 9.91 -14.89
N ASN A 80 -19.11 9.58 -15.46
CA ASN A 80 -19.59 10.14 -16.72
C ASN A 80 -19.96 11.63 -16.62
N ILE A 81 -20.49 12.07 -15.46
CA ILE A 81 -20.82 13.48 -15.24
C ILE A 81 -19.56 14.36 -15.19
N SER A 82 -18.42 13.79 -14.81
CA SER A 82 -17.16 14.54 -14.66
C SER A 82 -16.40 14.78 -15.97
N GLY A 83 -16.99 14.44 -17.13
CA GLY A 83 -16.39 14.71 -18.44
C GLY A 83 -15.26 13.74 -18.82
N ASN A 84 -15.16 12.61 -18.18
CA ASN A 84 -14.23 11.55 -18.54
C ASN A 84 -14.73 10.77 -19.77
N THR A 85 -13.91 9.84 -20.30
CA THR A 85 -14.36 8.88 -21.29
C THR A 85 -15.59 8.12 -20.77
N PRO A 86 -16.74 8.18 -21.44
CA PRO A 86 -17.97 7.61 -20.90
C PRO A 86 -17.88 6.10 -20.70
N LEU A 87 -18.34 5.64 -19.54
CA LEU A 87 -18.52 4.23 -19.22
C LEU A 87 -19.98 3.82 -19.42
N THR A 88 -20.16 2.59 -19.88
CA THR A 88 -21.48 1.95 -20.09
C THR A 88 -21.68 0.78 -19.11
N ALA A 89 -22.82 0.12 -19.15
CA ALA A 89 -23.03 -1.08 -18.34
C ALA A 89 -22.15 -2.26 -18.81
N ALA A 90 -21.74 -2.28 -20.08
CA ALA A 90 -20.89 -3.32 -20.64
C ALA A 90 -19.41 -3.19 -20.24
N ASP A 91 -19.02 -2.05 -19.67
CA ASP A 91 -17.65 -1.82 -19.21
C ASP A 91 -17.43 -2.28 -17.76
N GLU A 92 -18.47 -2.81 -17.08
CA GLU A 92 -18.30 -3.49 -15.80
C GLU A 92 -17.50 -4.78 -16.00
N PRO A 93 -16.30 -4.89 -15.42
CA PRO A 93 -15.42 -6.01 -15.75
C PRO A 93 -15.89 -7.31 -15.09
N THR A 94 -15.94 -8.37 -15.87
CA THR A 94 -16.24 -9.75 -15.45
C THR A 94 -15.06 -10.69 -15.69
N THR A 95 -14.07 -10.25 -16.47
CA THR A 95 -12.84 -10.99 -16.81
C THR A 95 -11.60 -10.14 -16.56
N GLY A 96 -10.42 -10.78 -16.49
CA GLY A 96 -9.15 -10.08 -16.32
C GLY A 96 -8.82 -9.11 -17.45
N GLU A 97 -9.19 -9.45 -18.70
CA GLU A 97 -8.96 -8.55 -19.85
C GLU A 97 -9.87 -7.31 -19.81
N GLU A 98 -11.13 -7.48 -19.41
CA GLU A 98 -12.04 -6.35 -19.23
C GLU A 98 -11.59 -5.46 -18.07
N LEU A 99 -11.05 -6.06 -17.01
CA LEU A 99 -10.47 -5.31 -15.89
C LEU A 99 -9.26 -4.49 -16.35
N LYS A 100 -8.40 -5.04 -17.20
CA LYS A 100 -7.27 -4.31 -17.77
C LYS A 100 -7.75 -3.12 -18.60
N THR A 101 -8.73 -3.32 -19.46
CA THR A 101 -9.33 -2.26 -20.28
C THR A 101 -9.96 -1.16 -19.42
N LEU A 102 -10.67 -1.55 -18.35
CA LEU A 102 -11.25 -0.58 -17.42
C LEU A 102 -10.14 0.26 -16.76
N ARG A 103 -9.06 -0.36 -16.31
CA ARG A 103 -7.93 0.36 -15.69
C ARG A 103 -7.28 1.38 -16.60
N GLU A 104 -7.04 1.01 -17.87
CA GLU A 104 -6.53 1.92 -18.87
C GLU A 104 -7.47 3.13 -19.04
N THR A 105 -8.78 2.88 -19.00
CA THR A 105 -9.81 3.93 -19.08
C THR A 105 -9.82 4.80 -17.84
N LEU A 106 -9.69 4.22 -16.64
CA LEU A 106 -9.65 4.96 -15.38
C LEU A 106 -8.36 5.79 -15.24
N ASN A 107 -7.26 5.31 -15.81
CA ASN A 107 -5.96 6.01 -15.89
C ASN A 107 -5.53 6.62 -14.55
N GLY A 108 -5.60 5.84 -13.46
CA GLY A 108 -5.23 6.27 -12.11
C GLY A 108 -6.14 7.31 -11.46
N LYS A 109 -7.20 7.78 -12.15
CA LYS A 109 -8.16 8.75 -11.59
C LYS A 109 -9.14 8.14 -10.60
N ALA A 110 -9.38 6.84 -10.71
CA ALA A 110 -10.23 6.08 -9.80
C ALA A 110 -9.54 4.76 -9.42
N LYS A 111 -9.86 4.25 -8.25
CA LYS A 111 -9.40 2.94 -7.78
C LYS A 111 -10.58 1.97 -7.75
N ARG A 112 -10.32 0.72 -8.11
CA ARG A 112 -11.27 -0.39 -7.95
C ARG A 112 -10.68 -1.41 -6.99
N ILE A 113 -11.38 -1.67 -5.91
CA ILE A 113 -11.01 -2.64 -4.88
C ILE A 113 -12.00 -3.79 -4.98
N PRO A 114 -11.55 -5.00 -5.38
CA PRO A 114 -12.43 -6.15 -5.47
C PRO A 114 -12.90 -6.56 -4.08
N ILE A 115 -14.22 -6.78 -3.91
CA ILE A 115 -14.83 -7.26 -2.66
C ILE A 115 -15.28 -8.70 -2.80
N GLN A 116 -15.71 -9.11 -4.00
CA GLN A 116 -16.04 -10.49 -4.34
C GLN A 116 -15.23 -10.99 -5.52
N GLY A 117 -15.06 -12.31 -5.61
CA GLY A 117 -14.49 -12.97 -6.76
C GLY A 117 -13.73 -14.26 -6.40
N MET A 118 -12.70 -14.65 -7.13
CA MET A 118 -12.18 -16.02 -7.14
C MET A 118 -11.16 -16.38 -6.04
N ASP A 119 -10.76 -15.44 -5.16
CA ASP A 119 -9.66 -15.67 -4.22
C ASP A 119 -9.91 -14.90 -2.91
N GLU A 120 -10.48 -15.59 -1.90
CA GLU A 120 -10.93 -14.98 -0.64
C GLU A 120 -9.84 -14.21 0.11
N ASP A 121 -8.58 -14.61 -0.04
CA ASP A 121 -7.46 -13.95 0.64
C ASP A 121 -7.12 -12.55 0.09
N LYS A 122 -7.68 -12.17 -1.04
CA LYS A 122 -7.34 -10.93 -1.74
C LYS A 122 -8.43 -9.87 -1.66
N TYR A 123 -9.65 -10.22 -1.25
CA TYR A 123 -10.78 -9.33 -1.31
C TYR A 123 -10.82 -8.28 -0.22
N GLY A 124 -11.14 -7.07 -0.67
CA GLY A 124 -11.16 -5.90 0.19
C GLY A 124 -9.79 -5.50 0.72
N ASN A 125 -8.71 -6.09 0.22
CA ASN A 125 -7.38 -5.74 0.67
C ASN A 125 -6.87 -4.50 -0.05
N VAL A 126 -6.20 -3.66 0.71
CA VAL A 126 -5.45 -2.51 0.22
C VAL A 126 -4.07 -2.53 0.84
N TYR A 127 -3.10 -2.05 0.09
CA TYR A 127 -1.70 -2.12 0.45
C TYR A 127 -1.10 -0.74 0.54
N TYR A 128 -0.24 -0.55 1.54
CA TYR A 128 0.51 0.68 1.76
C TYR A 128 1.97 0.31 1.83
N ILE A 129 2.82 1.04 1.11
CA ILE A 129 4.26 0.85 1.16
C ILE A 129 4.87 1.97 1.97
N TYR A 130 5.67 1.59 2.95
CA TYR A 130 6.50 2.50 3.71
C TYR A 130 7.97 2.15 3.48
N TRP A 131 8.71 3.06 2.87
CA TRP A 131 10.16 2.94 2.71
C TRP A 131 10.84 3.28 4.03
N ASN A 132 11.60 2.32 4.57
CA ASN A 132 12.27 2.51 5.86
C ASN A 132 13.26 3.66 5.79
N ARG A 133 13.22 4.57 6.75
CA ARG A 133 14.12 5.71 6.84
C ARG A 133 15.06 5.54 8.04
N HIS A 134 16.36 5.78 7.82
CA HIS A 134 17.37 5.76 8.87
C HIS A 134 17.89 7.17 9.19
N ASN A 135 18.19 7.94 8.18
CA ASN A 135 18.76 9.29 8.33
C ASN A 135 17.93 10.31 7.56
N ASP A 136 16.66 10.44 7.94
CA ASP A 136 15.73 11.37 7.31
C ASP A 136 16.22 12.80 7.46
N ASN A 137 16.40 13.50 6.34
CA ASN A 137 16.81 14.89 6.29
C ASN A 137 15.63 15.87 6.38
N GLY A 138 14.40 15.37 6.43
CA GLY A 138 13.17 16.16 6.47
C GLY A 138 12.83 16.88 5.15
N GLN A 139 13.48 16.52 4.03
CA GLN A 139 13.27 17.14 2.72
C GLN A 139 12.77 16.12 1.71
N ASN A 140 11.47 16.08 1.45
CA ASN A 140 10.85 15.10 0.53
C ASN A 140 11.30 15.21 -0.94
N THR A 141 11.93 16.31 -1.32
CA THR A 141 12.40 16.57 -2.69
C THR A 141 13.91 16.40 -2.87
N ASN A 142 14.65 16.18 -1.80
CA ASN A 142 16.10 16.08 -1.83
C ASN A 142 16.58 14.95 -0.93
N MET A 143 16.89 13.84 -1.55
CA MET A 143 17.29 12.61 -0.86
C MET A 143 18.67 12.76 -0.21
N GLY A 144 18.75 12.48 1.09
CA GLY A 144 19.97 12.48 1.87
C GLY A 144 20.81 11.22 1.71
N ILE A 145 22.03 11.23 2.23
CA ILE A 145 22.89 10.04 2.27
C ILE A 145 22.33 9.08 3.33
N MET A 146 22.21 7.79 2.97
CA MET A 146 21.70 6.73 3.85
C MET A 146 20.29 6.99 4.40
N GLU A 147 19.51 7.84 3.75
CA GLU A 147 18.17 8.16 4.19
C GLU A 147 17.28 6.92 4.23
N PHE A 148 17.32 6.11 3.18
CA PHE A 148 16.56 4.87 3.06
C PHE A 148 17.35 3.61 3.44
N ALA A 149 18.29 3.76 4.37
CA ALA A 149 19.09 2.64 4.84
C ALA A 149 18.38 1.83 5.93
N VAL A 150 18.86 0.60 6.11
CA VAL A 150 18.72 -0.20 7.31
C VAL A 150 20.11 -0.48 7.86
N VAL A 151 20.38 -0.01 9.05
CA VAL A 151 21.69 -0.15 9.68
C VAL A 151 21.60 -1.15 10.82
N ARG A 152 22.58 -2.06 10.89
CA ARG A 152 22.66 -3.09 11.96
C ARG A 152 22.66 -2.45 13.34
N ASN A 153 22.27 -3.23 14.33
CA ASN A 153 22.20 -2.84 15.73
C ASN A 153 21.23 -1.68 16.00
N ASN A 154 20.22 -1.50 15.15
CA ASN A 154 19.14 -0.57 15.37
C ASN A 154 17.79 -1.28 15.44
N ILE A 155 16.89 -0.72 16.22
CA ILE A 155 15.48 -1.12 16.28
C ILE A 155 14.69 0.01 15.63
N TYR A 156 13.96 -0.32 14.58
CA TYR A 156 13.03 0.59 13.90
C TYR A 156 11.64 0.35 14.45
N LYS A 157 11.10 1.34 15.17
CA LYS A 157 9.72 1.33 15.65
C LYS A 157 8.87 2.13 14.70
N LEU A 158 7.91 1.47 14.07
CA LEU A 158 6.99 2.07 13.11
C LEU A 158 5.62 2.24 13.77
N SER A 159 5.04 3.41 13.64
CA SER A 159 3.70 3.72 14.12
C SER A 159 2.90 4.39 13.02
N VAL A 160 1.81 3.76 12.58
CA VAL A 160 0.89 4.39 11.63
C VAL A 160 0.12 5.48 12.36
N SER A 161 0.38 6.73 12.04
CA SER A 161 -0.24 7.89 12.68
C SER A 161 -1.49 8.35 11.96
N LYS A 162 -1.57 8.13 10.63
CA LYS A 162 -2.71 8.55 9.83
C LYS A 162 -2.83 7.74 8.54
N ILE A 163 -4.06 7.46 8.16
CA ILE A 163 -4.42 6.96 6.83
C ILE A 163 -5.29 8.03 6.17
N SER A 164 -4.79 8.63 5.08
CA SER A 164 -5.43 9.75 4.40
C SER A 164 -6.33 9.29 3.26
N GLU A 165 -5.93 8.22 2.58
CA GLU A 165 -6.63 7.65 1.43
C GLU A 165 -6.57 6.12 1.49
N LEU A 166 -7.43 5.45 0.73
CA LEU A 166 -7.30 4.01 0.56
C LEU A 166 -5.99 3.67 -0.15
N GLY A 167 -5.33 2.63 0.35
CA GLY A 167 -4.12 2.09 -0.23
C GLY A 167 -4.34 1.55 -1.66
N HIS A 168 -3.28 1.02 -2.22
CA HIS A 168 -3.33 0.43 -3.55
C HIS A 168 -4.04 -0.94 -3.50
N PRO A 169 -4.92 -1.26 -4.47
CA PRO A 169 -5.65 -2.54 -4.47
C PRO A 169 -4.76 -3.73 -4.82
N ASN A 170 -3.58 -3.50 -5.42
CA ASN A 170 -2.67 -4.55 -5.86
C ASN A 170 -1.64 -4.86 -4.79
N ASP A 171 -1.30 -6.14 -4.64
CA ASP A 171 -0.21 -6.59 -3.80
C ASP A 171 1.14 -6.23 -4.43
N PRO A 172 1.91 -5.29 -3.87
CA PRO A 172 3.19 -4.89 -4.44
C PRO A 172 4.26 -5.97 -4.32
N THR A 173 4.01 -7.03 -3.56
CA THR A 173 4.92 -8.17 -3.40
C THR A 173 4.65 -9.26 -4.42
N ASN A 174 3.55 -9.17 -5.16
CA ASN A 174 3.15 -10.12 -6.19
C ASN A 174 2.92 -9.41 -7.54
N PRO A 175 3.96 -9.12 -8.31
CA PRO A 175 3.84 -8.42 -9.58
C PRO A 175 3.08 -9.23 -10.66
N THR A 176 2.87 -10.51 -10.41
CA THR A 176 2.14 -11.41 -11.33
C THR A 176 0.75 -11.75 -10.83
N ASP A 177 0.14 -10.90 -10.01
CA ASP A 177 -1.24 -11.12 -9.58
C ASP A 177 -2.16 -11.24 -10.81
N PRO A 178 -2.74 -12.41 -11.08
CA PRO A 178 -3.51 -12.64 -12.29
C PRO A 178 -4.81 -11.81 -12.34
N GLN A 179 -5.26 -11.32 -11.21
CA GLN A 179 -6.44 -10.46 -11.13
C GLN A 179 -6.12 -9.00 -11.49
N GLU A 180 -4.84 -8.65 -11.40
CA GLU A 180 -4.36 -7.33 -11.69
C GLU A 180 -2.99 -7.40 -12.37
N PRO A 181 -2.95 -7.78 -13.68
CA PRO A 181 -1.70 -8.10 -14.38
C PRO A 181 -0.76 -6.93 -14.56
N ASP A 182 -1.24 -5.72 -14.37
CA ASP A 182 -0.43 -4.51 -14.55
C ASP A 182 -0.72 -3.53 -13.41
N PRO A 183 -0.15 -3.78 -12.21
CA PRO A 183 -0.28 -2.80 -11.13
C PRO A 183 0.34 -1.50 -11.61
N ASP A 184 -0.40 -0.41 -11.48
CA ASP A 184 0.20 0.92 -11.52
C ASP A 184 1.44 0.88 -10.63
N PRO A 185 2.56 1.47 -11.07
CA PRO A 185 3.77 1.44 -10.27
C PRO A 185 3.48 2.03 -8.90
N VAL A 186 3.26 1.14 -7.94
CA VAL A 186 3.07 1.50 -6.53
C VAL A 186 4.34 2.15 -6.01
N ASN A 187 5.45 1.86 -6.69
CA ASN A 187 6.77 2.30 -6.34
C ASN A 187 7.23 3.41 -7.29
N PRO A 188 7.34 4.65 -6.84
CA PRO A 188 8.00 5.68 -7.60
C PRO A 188 9.47 5.28 -7.85
N PRO A 189 10.10 5.75 -8.92
CA PRO A 189 11.48 5.43 -9.25
C PRO A 189 12.48 5.85 -8.17
N LYS A 190 12.09 6.83 -7.32
CA LYS A 190 12.85 7.26 -6.14
C LYS A 190 11.92 7.35 -4.94
N PRO A 191 12.26 6.73 -3.81
CA PRO A 191 11.40 6.71 -2.63
C PRO A 191 10.98 8.08 -2.10
N ASP A 192 11.84 9.08 -2.22
CA ASP A 192 11.61 10.43 -1.70
C ASP A 192 10.73 11.31 -2.60
N GLU A 193 10.46 10.90 -3.81
CA GLU A 193 9.65 11.63 -4.79
C GLU A 193 8.16 11.30 -4.71
N GLN A 194 7.70 10.61 -3.68
CA GLN A 194 6.28 10.33 -3.48
C GLN A 194 5.51 11.61 -3.16
N ASN A 195 4.78 12.10 -4.14
CA ASN A 195 3.91 13.28 -3.99
C ASN A 195 2.60 12.99 -3.23
N LYS A 196 2.29 11.72 -2.93
CA LYS A 196 1.09 11.30 -2.22
C LYS A 196 1.42 10.23 -1.19
N ALA A 197 1.43 10.62 0.06
CA ALA A 197 1.43 9.68 1.17
C ALA A 197 -0.02 9.29 1.47
N TYR A 198 -0.42 8.07 1.10
CA TYR A 198 -1.72 7.51 1.50
C TYR A 198 -1.76 7.20 2.99
N MET A 199 -0.60 7.03 3.60
CA MET A 199 -0.41 6.66 4.99
C MET A 199 0.82 7.39 5.56
N GLU A 200 0.67 7.97 6.75
CA GLU A 200 1.77 8.58 7.50
C GLU A 200 2.28 7.60 8.53
N VAL A 201 3.60 7.39 8.57
CA VAL A 201 4.27 6.49 9.51
C VAL A 201 5.32 7.26 10.29
N ASP A 202 5.17 7.31 11.59
CA ASP A 202 6.19 7.81 12.50
C ASP A 202 7.23 6.74 12.77
N VAL A 203 8.50 7.11 12.69
CA VAL A 203 9.63 6.21 12.93
C VAL A 203 10.43 6.66 14.13
N GLN A 204 10.66 5.75 15.03
CA GLN A 204 11.64 5.91 16.11
C GLN A 204 12.76 4.91 15.93
N ILE A 205 13.99 5.37 15.82
CA ILE A 205 15.19 4.55 15.71
C ILE A 205 15.85 4.50 17.09
N LEU A 206 16.08 3.29 17.58
CA LEU A 206 16.73 3.02 18.86
C LEU A 206 17.97 2.15 18.64
N ASP A 207 19.05 2.46 19.33
CA ASP A 207 20.22 1.58 19.39
C ASP A 207 19.85 0.27 20.10
N TRP A 208 20.19 -0.84 19.50
CA TRP A 208 20.07 -2.14 20.15
C TRP A 208 21.28 -2.38 21.06
N THR A 209 21.15 -2.02 22.32
CA THR A 209 22.14 -2.38 23.33
C THR A 209 21.83 -3.77 23.88
N VAL A 210 22.68 -4.76 23.55
CA VAL A 210 22.67 -6.05 24.25
C VAL A 210 23.17 -5.82 25.67
N ARG A 211 22.28 -5.86 26.65
CA ARG A 211 22.69 -5.95 28.04
C ARG A 211 23.15 -7.40 28.28
N VAL A 212 24.45 -7.63 28.32
CA VAL A 212 25.03 -8.85 28.87
C VAL A 212 24.92 -8.71 30.36
N ASN A 213 24.03 -9.48 30.99
CA ASN A 213 23.98 -9.65 32.46
C ASN A 213 25.01 -10.69 32.88
#